data_316d5aa5643417b73075f27a1d0ab278
#
_entry.id   316d5aa5643417b73075f27a1d0ab278
#
_cell.length_a   1.000
_cell.length_b   1.000
_cell.length_c   1.000
_cell.angle_alpha   90.00
_cell.angle_beta   90.00
_cell.angle_gamma   90.00
#
_symmetry.space_group_name_H-M   'P 1'
#
loop_
_entity.id
_entity.type
_entity.pdbx_description
1 polymer ?
#
loop_
_entity_poly.entity_id
_entity_poly.type
_entity_poly.pdbx_seq_one_letter_code
_entity_poly.pdbx_strand_id
1 'polypeptide(L)'
;MQTAYANGSSTAYITNQLGVPVAFTPTGVKHLHHRAVQFPIGVYFEANGHGTVVFDEKTQALIRSKGGAKLNALMDVINQTVGDAISDMLLVECVLADRDWDCEQWFNCYKDLPNRLGKVAVRDRAMVTTTDAERKVVTPEKLQPGIDAIVAKFSQGRSFVRPRCAKKS
;
A
#
# COMPACT_ATOMS: atom_id res chain seq x y z
N MET A 1 2.34 -3.81 -2.85
CA MET A 1 2.66 -3.69 -1.42
C MET A 1 1.68 -2.72 -0.77
N GLN A 2 1.27 -2.99 0.46
CA GLN A 2 0.35 -2.11 1.20
C GLN A 2 0.83 -1.91 2.64
N THR A 3 0.49 -0.75 3.23
CA THR A 3 0.65 -0.49 4.66
C THR A 3 -0.57 -0.96 5.46
N ALA A 4 -0.45 -1.06 6.79
CA ALA A 4 -1.56 -1.49 7.66
C ALA A 4 -2.82 -0.62 7.53
N TYR A 5 -2.68 0.66 7.19
CA TYR A 5 -3.80 1.59 7.06
C TYR A 5 -4.48 1.60 5.67
N ALA A 6 -4.00 0.80 4.72
CA ALA A 6 -4.70 0.64 3.44
C ALA A 6 -6.12 0.10 3.67
N ASN A 7 -7.09 0.59 2.90
CA ASN A 7 -8.47 0.14 3.02
C ASN A 7 -8.61 -1.36 2.72
N GLY A 8 -9.41 -2.07 3.50
CA GLY A 8 -9.64 -3.50 3.30
C GLY A 8 -10.26 -3.84 1.95
N SER A 9 -11.10 -2.98 1.40
CA SER A 9 -11.66 -3.15 0.05
C SER A 9 -10.58 -3.10 -1.03
N SER A 10 -9.60 -2.20 -0.93
CA SER A 10 -8.49 -2.17 -1.90
C SER A 10 -7.68 -3.46 -1.87
N THR A 11 -7.45 -4.01 -0.68
CA THR A 11 -6.79 -5.32 -0.54
C THR A 11 -7.61 -6.42 -1.21
N ALA A 12 -8.91 -6.47 -0.93
CA ALA A 12 -9.82 -7.46 -1.52
C ALA A 12 -9.91 -7.32 -3.04
N TYR A 13 -9.97 -6.09 -3.57
CA TYR A 13 -9.94 -5.82 -5.00
C TYR A 13 -8.69 -6.37 -5.67
N ILE A 14 -7.52 -6.06 -5.11
CA ILE A 14 -6.23 -6.52 -5.66
C ILE A 14 -6.11 -8.04 -5.62
N THR A 15 -6.49 -8.67 -4.51
CA THR A 15 -6.33 -10.12 -4.34
C THR A 15 -7.40 -10.94 -5.07
N ASN A 16 -8.66 -10.52 -5.00
CA ASN A 16 -9.78 -11.34 -5.46
C ASN A 16 -10.18 -11.01 -6.90
N GLN A 17 -10.06 -9.76 -7.33
CA GLN A 17 -10.44 -9.34 -8.68
C GLN A 17 -9.25 -9.31 -9.64
N LEU A 18 -8.11 -8.77 -9.19
CA LEU A 18 -6.92 -8.71 -10.03
C LEU A 18 -6.05 -9.98 -9.93
N GLY A 19 -6.29 -10.84 -8.93
CA GLY A 19 -5.49 -12.05 -8.72
C GLY A 19 -4.03 -11.77 -8.34
N VAL A 20 -3.72 -10.56 -7.83
CA VAL A 20 -2.35 -10.15 -7.51
C VAL A 20 -2.10 -10.29 -6.00
N PRO A 21 -1.00 -10.93 -5.58
CA PRO A 21 -0.69 -11.07 -4.17
C PRO A 21 -0.38 -9.72 -3.51
N VAL A 22 -0.85 -9.52 -2.28
CA VAL A 22 -0.57 -8.34 -1.48
C VAL A 22 0.37 -8.70 -0.34
N ALA A 23 1.51 -8.01 -0.23
CA ALA A 23 2.38 -8.06 0.91
C ALA A 23 2.24 -6.79 1.75
N PHE A 24 2.13 -6.95 3.07
CA PHE A 24 2.03 -5.82 4.00
C PHE A 24 3.39 -5.44 4.56
N THR A 25 3.57 -4.15 4.83
CA THR A 25 4.78 -3.59 5.44
C THR A 25 4.42 -2.60 6.54
N PRO A 26 5.32 -2.34 7.48
CA PRO A 26 5.19 -1.19 8.36
C PRO A 26 5.03 0.10 7.56
N THR A 27 4.42 1.10 8.15
CA THR A 27 4.18 2.38 7.50
C THR A 27 5.47 3.12 7.18
N GLY A 28 5.58 3.60 5.97
CA GLY A 28 6.69 4.39 5.45
C GLY A 28 7.20 3.86 4.12
N VAL A 29 7.33 4.75 3.15
CA VAL A 29 7.71 4.45 1.77
C VAL A 29 8.98 3.59 1.67
N LYS A 30 9.96 3.79 2.56
CA LYS A 30 11.18 2.97 2.61
C LYS A 30 10.90 1.48 2.85
N HIS A 31 9.93 1.15 3.71
CA HIS A 31 9.55 -0.23 3.99
C HIS A 31 8.84 -0.86 2.80
N LEU A 32 7.98 -0.09 2.16
CA LEU A 32 7.30 -0.49 0.92
C LEU A 32 8.32 -0.79 -0.18
N HIS A 33 9.27 0.13 -0.41
CA HIS A 33 10.33 -0.04 -1.41
C HIS A 33 11.19 -1.28 -1.13
N HIS A 34 11.72 -1.42 0.10
CA HIS A 34 12.53 -2.58 0.48
C HIS A 34 11.79 -3.92 0.30
N ARG A 35 10.48 -3.91 0.46
CA ARG A 35 9.68 -5.11 0.20
C ARG A 35 9.42 -5.31 -1.29
N ALA A 36 9.19 -4.24 -2.03
CA ALA A 36 8.87 -4.28 -3.45
C ALA A 36 10.02 -4.84 -4.30
N VAL A 37 11.25 -4.46 -4.01
CA VAL A 37 12.45 -4.95 -4.73
C VAL A 37 12.75 -6.44 -4.55
N GLN A 38 12.00 -7.14 -3.68
CA GLN A 38 12.11 -8.59 -3.50
C GLN A 38 11.24 -9.37 -4.50
N PHE A 39 10.47 -8.68 -5.33
CA PHE A 39 9.58 -9.27 -6.33
C PHE A 39 10.04 -8.90 -7.74
N PRO A 40 9.76 -9.75 -8.74
CA PRO A 40 10.04 -9.43 -10.14
C PRO A 40 9.45 -8.10 -10.59
N ILE A 41 8.22 -7.83 -10.16
CA ILE A 41 7.54 -6.52 -10.30
C ILE A 41 6.94 -6.17 -8.95
N GLY A 42 7.36 -5.06 -8.38
CA GLY A 42 6.85 -4.53 -7.12
C GLY A 42 6.11 -3.22 -7.33
N VAL A 43 4.82 -3.20 -7.01
CA VAL A 43 3.99 -1.98 -7.06
C VAL A 43 3.65 -1.57 -5.63
N TYR A 44 3.90 -0.31 -5.29
CA TYR A 44 3.57 0.22 -3.98
C TYR A 44 3.22 1.69 -4.03
N PHE A 45 2.17 2.05 -3.31
CA PHE A 45 1.74 3.43 -3.08
C PHE A 45 1.18 3.56 -1.66
N GLU A 46 1.53 4.63 -0.99
CA GLU A 46 0.84 5.06 0.22
C GLU A 46 -0.44 5.83 -0.15
N ALA A 47 -1.38 5.95 0.80
CA ALA A 47 -2.62 6.68 0.57
C ALA A 47 -2.42 8.18 0.25
N ASN A 48 -1.23 8.73 0.52
CA ASN A 48 -0.83 10.08 0.15
C ASN A 48 -0.29 10.20 -1.28
N GLY A 49 -0.29 9.11 -2.07
CA GLY A 49 0.22 9.06 -3.43
C GLY A 49 1.72 8.85 -3.56
N HIS A 50 2.45 8.68 -2.44
CA HIS A 50 3.89 8.42 -2.48
C HIS A 50 4.15 6.95 -2.80
N GLY A 51 4.76 6.66 -3.91
CA GLY A 51 5.02 5.30 -4.34
C GLY A 51 5.69 5.22 -5.70
N THR A 52 5.83 4.02 -6.22
CA THR A 52 6.31 3.76 -7.58
C THR A 52 6.12 2.28 -7.95
N VAL A 53 6.57 1.94 -9.16
CA VAL A 53 6.70 0.56 -9.65
C VAL A 53 8.18 0.25 -9.83
N VAL A 54 8.64 -0.89 -9.32
CA VAL A 54 10.01 -1.36 -9.50
C VAL A 54 10.02 -2.70 -10.23
N PHE A 55 11.04 -2.93 -11.02
CA PHE A 55 11.25 -4.16 -11.79
C PHE A 55 12.65 -4.70 -11.49
N ASP A 56 12.80 -6.00 -11.25
CA ASP A 56 14.13 -6.59 -11.16
C ASP A 56 14.82 -6.62 -12.53
N GLU A 57 16.14 -6.76 -12.56
CA GLU A 57 16.94 -6.72 -13.78
C GLU A 57 16.53 -7.81 -14.80
N LYS A 58 16.20 -9.01 -14.31
CA LYS A 58 15.78 -10.12 -15.17
C LYS A 58 14.44 -9.82 -15.84
N THR A 59 13.52 -9.26 -15.08
CA THR A 59 12.20 -8.86 -15.58
C THR A 59 12.33 -7.71 -16.57
N GLN A 60 13.17 -6.71 -16.29
CA GLN A 60 13.45 -5.63 -17.22
C GLN A 60 13.99 -6.18 -18.55
N ALA A 61 15.00 -7.06 -18.51
CA ALA A 61 15.56 -7.70 -19.70
C ALA A 61 14.51 -8.51 -20.49
N LEU A 62 13.66 -9.23 -19.77
CA LEU A 62 12.57 -10.00 -20.40
C LEU A 62 11.55 -9.08 -21.08
N ILE A 63 11.14 -8.00 -20.42
CA ILE A 63 10.21 -7.00 -20.98
C ILE A 63 10.84 -6.34 -22.22
N ARG A 64 12.12 -5.94 -22.15
CA ARG A 64 12.83 -5.35 -23.29
C ARG A 64 12.88 -6.27 -24.50
N SER A 65 13.04 -7.58 -24.28
CA SER A 65 13.15 -8.55 -25.36
C SER A 65 11.81 -9.04 -25.93
N LYS A 66 10.78 -9.14 -25.09
CA LYS A 66 9.49 -9.76 -25.43
C LYS A 66 8.26 -8.90 -25.12
N GLY A 67 8.42 -7.86 -24.32
CA GLY A 67 7.33 -6.96 -23.94
C GLY A 67 6.92 -6.09 -25.11
N GLY A 68 5.62 -5.82 -25.21
CA GLY A 68 5.10 -4.90 -26.21
C GLY A 68 5.54 -3.45 -25.96
N ALA A 69 5.34 -2.57 -26.94
CA ALA A 69 5.71 -1.16 -26.87
C ALA A 69 5.18 -0.46 -25.62
N LYS A 70 3.94 -0.75 -25.21
CA LYS A 70 3.30 -0.15 -24.02
C LYS A 70 4.05 -0.45 -22.73
N LEU A 71 4.43 -1.72 -22.51
CA LEU A 71 5.13 -2.11 -21.28
C LEU A 71 6.56 -1.56 -21.23
N ASN A 72 7.23 -1.46 -22.37
CA ASN A 72 8.52 -0.79 -22.47
C ASN A 72 8.41 0.70 -22.16
N ALA A 73 7.43 1.40 -22.74
CA ALA A 73 7.17 2.82 -22.47
C ALA A 73 6.85 3.07 -20.98
N LEU A 74 6.06 2.18 -20.35
CA LEU A 74 5.78 2.27 -18.92
C LEU A 74 7.07 2.20 -18.08
N MET A 75 7.97 1.27 -18.39
CA MET A 75 9.27 1.17 -17.71
C MET A 75 10.16 2.41 -17.91
N ASP A 76 10.01 3.11 -19.04
CA ASP A 76 10.79 4.31 -19.34
C ASP A 76 10.23 5.56 -18.61
N VAL A 77 8.92 5.61 -18.39
CA VAL A 77 8.25 6.74 -17.73
C VAL A 77 8.41 6.69 -16.22
N ILE A 78 8.31 5.49 -15.63
CA ILE A 78 8.27 5.36 -14.16
C ILE A 78 9.66 5.54 -13.54
N ASN A 79 9.75 6.37 -12.49
CA ASN A 79 10.98 6.50 -11.72
C ASN A 79 11.08 5.38 -10.69
N GLN A 80 11.95 4.40 -10.94
CA GLN A 80 12.10 3.23 -10.07
C GLN A 80 12.93 3.52 -8.81
N THR A 81 13.62 4.65 -8.74
CA THR A 81 14.52 4.99 -7.62
C THR A 81 13.80 5.73 -6.52
N VAL A 82 12.94 6.67 -6.89
CA VAL A 82 12.16 7.49 -5.94
C VAL A 82 10.74 7.65 -6.43
N GLY A 83 9.80 7.76 -5.49
CA GLY A 83 8.42 8.14 -5.82
C GLY A 83 8.40 9.58 -6.35
N ASP A 84 8.12 9.72 -7.64
CA ASP A 84 8.03 11.00 -8.34
C ASP A 84 6.57 11.24 -8.72
N ALA A 85 5.92 12.17 -8.04
CA ALA A 85 4.50 12.45 -8.23
C ALA A 85 4.14 12.85 -9.67
N ILE A 86 5.06 13.47 -10.41
CA ILE A 86 4.83 13.82 -11.81
C ILE A 86 4.88 12.59 -12.70
N SER A 87 5.91 11.75 -12.55
CA SER A 87 5.99 10.46 -13.25
C SER A 87 4.78 9.58 -12.95
N ASP A 88 4.37 9.51 -11.68
CA ASP A 88 3.23 8.70 -11.24
C ASP A 88 1.92 9.22 -11.85
N MET A 89 1.72 10.54 -11.88
CA MET A 89 0.56 11.16 -12.52
C MET A 89 0.52 10.84 -14.02
N LEU A 90 1.64 11.02 -14.73
CA LEU A 90 1.71 10.72 -16.16
C LEU A 90 1.48 9.23 -16.43
N LEU A 91 1.98 8.35 -15.57
CA LEU A 91 1.71 6.92 -15.66
C LEU A 91 0.21 6.61 -15.53
N VAL A 92 -0.45 7.21 -14.55
CA VAL A 92 -1.90 7.04 -14.34
C VAL A 92 -2.67 7.53 -15.56
N GLU A 93 -2.35 8.71 -16.09
CA GLU A 93 -2.96 9.25 -17.31
C GLU A 93 -2.80 8.28 -18.50
N CYS A 94 -1.59 7.75 -18.69
CA CYS A 94 -1.35 6.77 -19.75
C CYS A 94 -2.18 5.48 -19.57
N VAL A 95 -2.31 4.99 -18.33
CA VAL A 95 -3.10 3.79 -18.02
C VAL A 95 -4.59 4.05 -18.24
N LEU A 96 -5.11 5.19 -17.83
CA LEU A 96 -6.51 5.56 -18.06
C LEU A 96 -6.82 5.69 -19.55
N ALA A 97 -5.95 6.38 -20.30
CA ALA A 97 -6.08 6.50 -21.75
C ALA A 97 -6.03 5.14 -22.47
N ASP A 98 -5.14 4.23 -22.03
CA ASP A 98 -5.03 2.89 -22.61
C ASP A 98 -6.27 2.02 -22.35
N ARG A 99 -6.98 2.28 -21.25
CA ARG A 99 -8.21 1.58 -20.87
C ARG A 99 -9.48 2.23 -21.39
N ASP A 100 -9.35 3.39 -22.00
CA ASP A 100 -10.50 4.26 -22.33
C ASP A 100 -11.35 4.56 -21.08
N TRP A 101 -10.65 4.88 -19.98
CA TRP A 101 -11.25 5.17 -18.68
C TRP A 101 -11.11 6.64 -18.34
N ASP A 102 -12.15 7.20 -17.76
CA ASP A 102 -12.12 8.49 -17.08
C ASP A 102 -11.86 8.32 -15.55
N CYS A 103 -11.79 9.45 -14.86
CA CYS A 103 -11.61 9.46 -13.41
C CYS A 103 -12.79 8.84 -12.65
N GLU A 104 -14.01 8.87 -13.20
CA GLU A 104 -15.18 8.26 -12.57
C GLU A 104 -15.11 6.74 -12.63
N GLN A 105 -14.73 6.18 -13.78
CA GLN A 105 -14.51 4.74 -13.93
C GLN A 105 -13.38 4.26 -13.03
N TRP A 106 -12.30 5.02 -12.91
CA TRP A 106 -11.23 4.70 -11.98
C TRP A 106 -11.69 4.74 -10.53
N PHE A 107 -12.41 5.80 -10.12
CA PHE A 107 -12.97 5.94 -8.78
C PHE A 107 -13.90 4.77 -8.42
N ASN A 108 -14.63 4.25 -9.39
CA ASN A 108 -15.60 3.18 -9.20
C ASN A 108 -15.02 1.74 -9.31
N CYS A 109 -13.69 1.57 -9.46
CA CYS A 109 -13.05 0.25 -9.49
C CYS A 109 -13.41 -0.62 -8.27
N TYR A 110 -13.49 0.00 -7.11
CA TYR A 110 -13.98 -0.62 -5.88
C TYR A 110 -14.54 0.48 -4.95
N LYS A 111 -15.29 0.06 -3.94
CA LYS A 111 -15.84 0.97 -2.94
C LYS A 111 -15.13 0.78 -1.61
N ASP A 112 -14.63 1.85 -1.03
CA ASP A 112 -13.99 1.82 0.28
C ASP A 112 -14.94 1.34 1.38
N LEU A 113 -14.43 0.49 2.26
CA LEU A 113 -15.08 0.21 3.53
C LEU A 113 -14.99 1.45 4.43
N PRO A 114 -16.02 1.70 5.26
CA PRO A 114 -15.97 2.76 6.24
C PRO A 114 -14.71 2.65 7.10
N ASN A 115 -13.99 3.76 7.27
CA ASN A 115 -12.80 3.79 8.10
C ASN A 115 -12.80 5.00 9.03
N ARG A 116 -12.08 4.88 10.13
CA ARG A 116 -11.85 5.97 11.06
C ARG A 116 -10.41 5.94 11.55
N LEU A 117 -9.72 7.06 11.36
CA LEU A 117 -8.40 7.28 11.95
C LEU A 117 -8.56 8.09 13.24
N GLY A 118 -7.97 7.61 14.32
CA GLY A 118 -7.92 8.27 15.61
C GLY A 118 -6.49 8.53 16.05
N LYS A 119 -6.28 9.57 16.83
CA LYS A 119 -5.00 9.89 17.46
C LYS A 119 -5.21 9.94 18.97
N VAL A 120 -4.47 9.12 19.69
CA VAL A 120 -4.50 9.06 21.16
C VAL A 120 -3.13 9.49 21.68
N ALA A 121 -3.13 10.50 22.56
CA ALA A 121 -1.91 10.89 23.26
C ALA A 121 -1.62 9.86 24.37
N VAL A 122 -0.43 9.33 24.37
CA VAL A 122 0.07 8.41 25.41
C VAL A 122 1.29 9.00 26.10
N ARG A 123 1.45 8.67 27.39
CA ARG A 123 2.58 9.19 28.19
C ARG A 123 3.94 8.72 27.62
N ASP A 124 4.03 7.46 27.28
CA ASP A 124 5.21 6.86 26.66
C ASP A 124 4.79 5.93 25.53
N ARG A 125 5.18 6.29 24.31
CA ARG A 125 4.88 5.48 23.12
C ARG A 125 5.69 4.18 23.04
N ALA A 126 6.88 4.13 23.71
CA ALA A 126 7.71 2.93 23.71
C ALA A 126 7.05 1.75 24.43
N MET A 127 6.02 2.03 25.24
CA MET A 127 5.18 1.00 25.84
C MET A 127 4.37 0.20 24.83
N VAL A 128 4.14 0.75 23.63
CA VAL A 128 3.35 0.07 22.59
C VAL A 128 4.31 -0.49 21.53
N THR A 129 4.40 -1.80 21.47
CA THR A 129 5.12 -2.49 20.39
C THR A 129 4.15 -3.27 19.52
N THR A 130 4.50 -3.42 18.26
CA THR A 130 3.63 -4.03 17.25
C THR A 130 4.39 -5.07 16.43
N THR A 131 3.65 -5.97 15.80
CA THR A 131 4.15 -6.98 14.87
C THR A 131 3.23 -7.04 13.64
N ASP A 132 3.54 -7.93 12.71
CA ASP A 132 2.72 -8.16 11.51
C ASP A 132 2.43 -6.86 10.74
N ALA A 133 3.49 -6.10 10.44
CA ALA A 133 3.40 -4.82 9.74
C ALA A 133 2.46 -3.81 10.44
N GLU A 134 2.57 -3.67 11.76
CA GLU A 134 1.74 -2.79 12.61
C GLU A 134 0.27 -3.23 12.77
N ARG A 135 -0.12 -4.39 12.21
CA ARG A 135 -1.50 -4.87 12.29
C ARG A 135 -1.86 -5.51 13.62
N LYS A 136 -0.88 -5.88 14.43
CA LYS A 136 -1.08 -6.48 15.75
C LYS A 136 -0.20 -5.83 16.80
N VAL A 137 -0.79 -5.56 17.95
CA VAL A 137 -0.08 -5.07 19.14
C VAL A 137 0.50 -6.25 19.90
N VAL A 138 1.77 -6.11 20.32
CA VAL A 138 2.45 -7.08 21.18
C VAL A 138 2.41 -6.62 22.64
N THR A 139 2.77 -5.35 22.87
CA THR A 139 2.68 -4.74 24.19
C THR A 139 1.85 -3.47 24.16
N PRO A 140 1.01 -3.20 25.17
CA PRO A 140 0.67 -4.03 26.31
C PRO A 140 -0.14 -5.29 25.92
N GLU A 141 0.16 -6.43 26.55
CA GLU A 141 -0.44 -7.74 26.18
C GLU A 141 -1.98 -7.75 26.18
N LYS A 142 -2.61 -6.99 27.07
CA LYS A 142 -4.07 -6.91 27.17
C LYS A 142 -4.74 -6.08 26.07
N LEU A 143 -3.96 -5.31 25.31
CA LEU A 143 -4.53 -4.39 24.32
C LEU A 143 -5.04 -5.14 23.08
N GLN A 144 -4.26 -6.08 22.54
CA GLN A 144 -4.68 -6.82 21.35
C GLN A 144 -5.95 -7.65 21.56
N PRO A 145 -6.12 -8.42 22.65
CA PRO A 145 -7.37 -9.13 22.90
C PRO A 145 -8.60 -8.19 22.99
N GLY A 146 -8.42 -7.00 23.57
CA GLY A 146 -9.50 -5.99 23.61
C GLY A 146 -9.86 -5.47 22.22
N ILE A 147 -8.87 -5.23 21.37
CA ILE A 147 -9.07 -4.83 19.97
C ILE A 147 -9.80 -5.94 19.21
N ASP A 148 -9.35 -7.18 19.31
CA ASP A 148 -9.93 -8.33 18.62
C ASP A 148 -11.40 -8.55 19.00
N ALA A 149 -11.74 -8.38 20.29
CA ALA A 149 -13.11 -8.49 20.78
C ALA A 149 -14.05 -7.41 20.20
N ILE A 150 -13.52 -6.23 19.89
CA ILE A 150 -14.29 -5.16 19.26
C ILE A 150 -14.39 -5.42 17.74
N VAL A 151 -13.29 -5.74 17.10
CA VAL A 151 -13.22 -6.02 15.65
C VAL A 151 -14.15 -7.15 15.24
N ALA A 152 -14.25 -8.21 16.08
CA ALA A 152 -15.14 -9.35 15.83
C ALA A 152 -16.64 -9.00 15.77
N LYS A 153 -17.04 -7.81 16.24
CA LYS A 153 -18.43 -7.34 16.15
C LYS A 153 -18.81 -6.78 14.78
N PHE A 154 -17.84 -6.57 13.91
CA PHE A 154 -18.04 -5.94 12.60
C PHE A 154 -17.64 -6.90 11.49
N SER A 155 -18.53 -7.05 10.50
CA SER A 155 -18.21 -7.79 9.28
C SER A 155 -17.05 -7.08 8.56
N GLN A 156 -16.02 -7.84 8.18
CA GLN A 156 -14.79 -7.32 7.56
C GLN A 156 -14.03 -6.29 8.42
N GLY A 157 -14.29 -6.30 9.74
CA GLY A 157 -13.65 -5.39 10.68
C GLY A 157 -12.13 -5.56 10.67
N ARG A 158 -11.40 -4.45 10.70
CA ARG A 158 -9.94 -4.39 10.79
C ARG A 158 -9.53 -3.27 11.73
N SER A 159 -8.41 -3.47 12.40
CA SER A 159 -7.80 -2.45 13.23
C SER A 159 -6.29 -2.53 13.14
N PHE A 160 -5.63 -1.41 13.36
CA PHE A 160 -4.19 -1.37 13.57
C PHE A 160 -3.86 -0.29 14.60
N VAL A 161 -2.73 -0.43 15.27
CA VAL A 161 -2.20 0.56 16.22
C VAL A 161 -0.77 0.88 15.82
N ARG A 162 -0.51 2.16 15.60
CA ARG A 162 0.82 2.64 15.22
C ARG A 162 1.37 3.60 16.26
N PRO A 163 2.44 3.22 17.00
CA PRO A 163 3.16 4.16 17.86
C PRO A 163 3.90 5.18 16.99
N ARG A 164 3.53 6.45 17.09
CA ARG A 164 4.10 7.54 16.29
C ARG A 164 4.82 8.56 17.16
N CYS A 165 5.98 9.08 16.71
CA CYS A 165 6.57 10.27 17.32
C CYS A 165 5.59 11.43 17.27
N ALA A 166 5.27 12.05 18.40
CA ALA A 166 4.76 13.40 18.35
C ALA A 166 5.85 14.27 17.72
N LYS A 167 5.53 15.03 16.68
CA LYS A 167 6.38 16.15 16.30
C LYS A 167 6.49 17.03 17.54
N LYS A 168 7.69 17.32 18.04
CA LYS A 168 7.89 18.41 18.98
C LYS A 168 7.35 19.65 18.28
N SER A 169 6.27 20.22 18.82
CA SER A 169 5.76 21.54 18.44
C SER A 169 6.80 22.58 18.77
#